data_7ef7ac235da10b5bb37cb757b363baf9
#
_entry.id   7ef7ac235da10b5bb37cb757b363baf9
#
_cell.length_a   1.000
_cell.length_b   1.000
_cell.length_c   1.000
_cell.angle_alpha   90.00
_cell.angle_beta   90.00
_cell.angle_gamma   90.00
#
_symmetry.space_group_name_H-M   'P 1'
#
loop_
_entity.id
_entity.type
_entity.pdbx_description
1 polymer ?
#
loop_
_entity_poly.entity_id
_entity_poly.type
_entity_poly.pdbx_seq_one_letter_code
_entity_poly.pdbx_strand_id
1 'polypeptide(L)'
;MTPEQESLCRRALDGMKTISLTGRLPYGSDDLSSVFQQHGLRTGSINVLKQTATGFTGEGLATIDALAKSFRPSLSQKSRRASDATLAKLIADEMMKAWVGRTSRSLARTDFDQLQAAIDNWFGMLTEVREHVVPCTLFPCAIPSFTVGPVTFRHFSELPTDGFGISREEFWPKEPPVWKQWFRDVWAAVRRKPLLRAELGGFQFSMLARFANERTAPWVAFVKVTGRPPAESVRAADLSTDIALAAIQLLSPGDDMRTITRASARAAPVWRVDVSRTEGGGFSEGTRNQVPALARSPELIERHLKEVELALRSMGQRLTAFLDASSPVPDLDEAWCNAAYWYHEALAETLDTVAVAKLETAIEVLFRAENMSGSKRRLHESFDIFFGLNRGDTLAPNSSVTVEQFVEAITTARSRVLHGTWPTLQYDLPANKSSQTVSYGDVELLTRTLLVCFSLQLDAYIARGNPVDATDAFFAWIKAERSAQSASAATVPTAS
;
A
#
# COMPACT_ATOMS: atom_id res chain seq x y z
N MET A 1 -8.32 -0.40 32.35
CA MET A 1 -9.33 0.12 31.38
C MET A 1 -9.97 1.40 31.88
N THR A 2 -10.52 2.23 30.99
CA THR A 2 -11.33 3.41 31.32
C THR A 2 -12.77 3.00 31.69
N PRO A 3 -13.55 3.85 32.44
CA PRO A 3 -14.96 3.57 32.69
C PRO A 3 -15.82 3.36 31.44
N GLU A 4 -15.51 4.08 30.37
CA GLU A 4 -16.17 3.92 29.06
C GLU A 4 -15.89 2.53 28.46
N GLN A 5 -14.64 2.08 28.47
CA GLN A 5 -14.25 0.76 27.99
C GLN A 5 -14.92 -0.36 28.81
N GLU A 6 -15.01 -0.20 30.15
CA GLU A 6 -15.73 -1.15 31.00
C GLU A 6 -17.23 -1.22 30.65
N SER A 7 -17.85 -0.06 30.35
CA SER A 7 -19.25 0.01 29.90
C SER A 7 -19.44 -0.70 28.57
N LEU A 8 -18.52 -0.51 27.63
CA LEU A 8 -18.53 -1.23 26.34
C LEU A 8 -18.38 -2.74 26.54
N CYS A 9 -17.47 -3.18 27.40
CA CYS A 9 -17.32 -4.60 27.73
C CYS A 9 -18.62 -5.22 28.28
N ARG A 10 -19.31 -4.53 29.20
CA ARG A 10 -20.59 -5.00 29.76
C ARG A 10 -21.66 -5.12 28.68
N ARG A 11 -21.81 -4.11 27.85
CA ARG A 11 -22.76 -4.14 26.71
C ARG A 11 -22.43 -5.25 25.69
N ALA A 12 -21.15 -5.46 25.39
CA ALA A 12 -20.73 -6.54 24.50
C ALA A 12 -21.09 -7.92 25.10
N LEU A 13 -20.90 -8.11 26.42
CA LEU A 13 -21.28 -9.34 27.10
C LEU A 13 -22.80 -9.58 27.10
N ASP A 14 -23.61 -8.52 27.22
CA ASP A 14 -25.06 -8.61 27.10
C ASP A 14 -25.49 -9.03 25.68
N GLY A 15 -24.67 -8.75 24.67
CA GLY A 15 -24.83 -9.23 23.29
C GLY A 15 -24.31 -10.65 23.03
N MET A 16 -23.72 -11.31 24.04
CA MET A 16 -23.28 -12.72 23.92
C MET A 16 -24.45 -13.66 24.19
N LYS A 17 -24.70 -14.61 23.30
CA LYS A 17 -25.78 -15.59 23.42
C LYS A 17 -25.26 -17.01 23.25
N THR A 18 -25.84 -17.93 24.02
CA THR A 18 -25.63 -19.37 23.88
C THR A 18 -26.91 -19.99 23.35
N ILE A 19 -26.83 -20.76 22.30
CA ILE A 19 -27.92 -21.49 21.69
C ILE A 19 -27.68 -22.99 21.80
N SER A 20 -28.75 -23.80 21.95
CA SER A 20 -28.68 -25.26 21.89
C SER A 20 -28.79 -25.71 20.46
N LEU A 21 -27.86 -26.56 20.03
CA LEU A 21 -27.86 -27.21 18.73
C LEU A 21 -28.58 -28.56 18.87
N THR A 22 -29.91 -28.56 18.71
CA THR A 22 -30.73 -29.81 18.78
C THR A 22 -30.83 -30.42 17.39
N GLY A 23 -30.34 -31.67 17.23
CA GLY A 23 -30.39 -32.41 15.98
C GLY A 23 -29.01 -32.74 15.40
N ARG A 24 -29.00 -33.41 14.23
CA ARG A 24 -27.75 -33.61 13.48
C ARG A 24 -27.24 -32.26 12.99
N LEU A 25 -26.03 -31.90 13.42
CA LEU A 25 -25.33 -30.76 12.82
C LEU A 25 -25.23 -30.96 11.31
N PRO A 26 -25.64 -29.97 10.52
CA PRO A 26 -25.47 -30.04 9.07
C PRO A 26 -23.98 -30.19 8.73
N TYR A 27 -23.67 -31.03 7.75
CA TYR A 27 -22.30 -31.38 7.35
C TYR A 27 -21.62 -30.30 6.47
N GLY A 28 -22.25 -29.16 6.22
CA GLY A 28 -21.71 -28.06 5.39
C GLY A 28 -21.52 -26.75 6.15
N SER A 29 -20.50 -25.99 5.79
CA SER A 29 -20.22 -24.65 6.40
C SER A 29 -21.36 -23.66 6.18
N ASP A 30 -22.05 -23.75 5.05
CA ASP A 30 -23.14 -22.83 4.68
C ASP A 30 -24.42 -23.10 5.49
N ASP A 31 -24.69 -24.37 5.80
CA ASP A 31 -25.84 -24.77 6.62
C ASP A 31 -25.67 -24.31 8.09
N LEU A 32 -24.47 -24.42 8.65
CA LEU A 32 -24.18 -23.94 10.00
C LEU A 32 -24.30 -22.42 10.09
N SER A 33 -23.86 -21.71 9.06
CA SER A 33 -23.97 -20.26 8.98
C SER A 33 -25.44 -19.81 9.00
N SER A 34 -26.31 -20.50 8.28
CA SER A 34 -27.74 -20.20 8.25
C SER A 34 -28.42 -20.43 9.61
N VAL A 35 -28.06 -21.50 10.33
CA VAL A 35 -28.57 -21.78 11.69
C VAL A 35 -28.16 -20.66 12.65
N PHE A 36 -26.91 -20.23 12.62
CA PHE A 36 -26.45 -19.13 13.49
C PHE A 36 -27.16 -17.82 13.19
N GLN A 37 -27.35 -17.49 11.90
CA GLN A 37 -28.06 -16.29 11.49
C GLN A 37 -29.53 -16.29 11.94
N GLN A 38 -30.24 -17.43 11.87
CA GLN A 38 -31.61 -17.57 12.36
C GLN A 38 -31.72 -17.23 13.87
N HIS A 39 -30.68 -17.54 14.63
CA HIS A 39 -30.61 -17.21 16.05
C HIS A 39 -30.00 -15.83 16.35
N GLY A 40 -29.71 -15.04 15.31
CA GLY A 40 -29.15 -13.69 15.42
C GLY A 40 -27.67 -13.66 15.75
N LEU A 41 -26.98 -14.82 15.67
CA LEU A 41 -25.52 -14.88 15.83
C LEU A 41 -24.80 -14.57 14.52
N ARG A 42 -23.66 -13.88 14.62
CA ARG A 42 -22.80 -13.59 13.47
C ARG A 42 -21.64 -14.57 13.42
N THR A 43 -21.29 -15.04 12.22
CA THR A 43 -20.37 -16.15 11.96
C THR A 43 -18.88 -15.87 12.24
N GLY A 44 -18.50 -14.69 12.71
CA GLY A 44 -17.09 -14.30 12.89
C GLY A 44 -16.43 -14.76 14.21
N SER A 45 -17.21 -15.06 15.25
CA SER A 45 -16.71 -15.42 16.58
C SER A 45 -17.72 -16.30 17.27
N ILE A 46 -17.74 -17.58 16.89
CA ILE A 46 -18.64 -18.58 17.46
C ILE A 46 -17.81 -19.72 18.04
N ASN A 47 -18.05 -20.06 19.28
CA ASN A 47 -17.49 -21.24 19.93
C ASN A 47 -18.55 -22.35 19.98
N VAL A 48 -18.27 -23.49 19.38
CA VAL A 48 -19.16 -24.64 19.40
C VAL A 48 -18.59 -25.68 20.37
N LEU A 49 -19.30 -25.93 21.45
CA LEU A 49 -18.94 -26.92 22.46
C LEU A 49 -20.09 -27.95 22.59
N LYS A 50 -19.79 -29.20 22.19
CA LYS A 50 -20.77 -30.32 22.24
C LYS A 50 -22.05 -29.98 21.43
N GLN A 51 -23.16 -29.71 22.12
CA GLN A 51 -24.46 -29.40 21.55
C GLN A 51 -24.88 -27.93 21.75
N THR A 52 -23.95 -27.07 22.05
CA THR A 52 -24.20 -25.65 22.23
C THR A 52 -23.27 -24.82 21.36
N ALA A 53 -23.76 -23.69 20.88
CA ALA A 53 -22.94 -22.67 20.24
C ALA A 53 -23.10 -21.35 20.98
N THR A 54 -21.98 -20.73 21.33
CA THR A 54 -21.95 -19.41 21.94
C THR A 54 -21.31 -18.43 20.98
N GLY A 55 -21.90 -17.27 20.81
CA GLY A 55 -21.41 -16.24 19.92
C GLY A 55 -22.02 -14.87 20.23
N PHE A 56 -21.61 -13.87 19.48
CA PHE A 56 -22.10 -12.51 19.62
C PHE A 56 -23.21 -12.22 18.58
N THR A 57 -24.18 -11.42 19.03
CA THR A 57 -25.16 -10.80 18.12
C THR A 57 -24.49 -9.70 17.29
N GLY A 58 -25.18 -9.20 16.24
CA GLY A 58 -24.70 -8.07 15.45
C GLY A 58 -24.42 -6.82 16.29
N GLU A 59 -25.27 -6.54 17.29
CA GLU A 59 -25.10 -5.43 18.22
C GLU A 59 -23.90 -5.65 19.17
N GLY A 60 -23.72 -6.88 19.65
CA GLY A 60 -22.56 -7.26 20.45
C GLY A 60 -21.24 -7.05 19.69
N LEU A 61 -21.17 -7.46 18.41
CA LEU A 61 -19.99 -7.24 17.58
C LEU A 61 -19.75 -5.76 17.28
N ALA A 62 -20.78 -4.98 16.98
CA ALA A 62 -20.64 -3.54 16.80
C ALA A 62 -20.11 -2.85 18.07
N THR A 63 -20.50 -3.33 19.24
CA THR A 63 -19.97 -2.85 20.52
C THR A 63 -18.51 -3.24 20.71
N ILE A 64 -18.11 -4.44 20.30
CA ILE A 64 -16.70 -4.89 20.30
C ILE A 64 -15.85 -4.06 19.34
N ASP A 65 -16.36 -3.71 18.16
CA ASP A 65 -15.67 -2.82 17.23
C ASP A 65 -15.45 -1.42 17.85
N ALA A 66 -16.45 -0.88 18.53
CA ALA A 66 -16.31 0.38 19.25
C ALA A 66 -15.28 0.27 20.39
N LEU A 67 -15.28 -0.85 21.12
CA LEU A 67 -14.31 -1.15 22.17
C LEU A 67 -12.89 -1.23 21.61
N ALA A 68 -12.68 -1.93 20.50
CA ALA A 68 -11.38 -2.03 19.83
C ALA A 68 -10.83 -0.65 19.46
N LYS A 69 -11.68 0.21 18.87
CA LYS A 69 -11.30 1.61 18.56
C LYS A 69 -10.94 2.40 19.80
N SER A 70 -11.65 2.21 20.92
CA SER A 70 -11.38 2.92 22.17
C SER A 70 -10.06 2.48 22.84
N PHE A 71 -9.58 1.27 22.55
CA PHE A 71 -8.28 0.80 23.03
C PHE A 71 -7.09 1.43 22.31
N ARG A 72 -7.22 1.77 21.01
CA ARG A 72 -6.12 2.25 20.18
C ARG A 72 -5.25 3.33 20.81
N PRO A 73 -5.79 4.42 21.38
CA PRO A 73 -4.97 5.48 21.96
C PRO A 73 -4.12 5.05 23.15
N SER A 74 -4.55 4.00 23.87
CA SER A 74 -3.87 3.49 25.07
C SER A 74 -2.86 2.37 24.79
N LEU A 75 -2.88 1.80 23.57
CA LEU A 75 -1.99 0.72 23.19
C LEU A 75 -0.64 1.29 22.70
N SER A 76 0.40 0.48 22.84
CA SER A 76 1.72 0.81 22.30
C SER A 76 1.69 0.97 20.77
N GLN A 77 2.69 1.65 20.21
CA GLN A 77 2.84 1.78 18.74
C GLN A 77 2.79 0.41 18.01
N LYS A 78 3.21 -0.67 18.67
CA LYS A 78 3.11 -2.03 18.13
C LYS A 78 1.68 -2.43 17.76
N SER A 79 0.67 -1.80 18.36
CA SER A 79 -0.74 -2.04 18.00
C SER A 79 -1.08 -1.63 16.57
N ARG A 80 -0.33 -0.72 15.97
CA ARG A 80 -0.48 -0.34 14.56
C ARG A 80 -0.17 -1.49 13.59
N ARG A 81 0.44 -2.57 14.09
CA ARG A 81 0.72 -3.80 13.33
C ARG A 81 -0.50 -4.68 13.10
N ALA A 82 -1.61 -4.42 13.79
CA ALA A 82 -2.86 -5.15 13.63
C ALA A 82 -4.01 -4.18 13.31
N SER A 83 -4.94 -4.59 12.46
CA SER A 83 -6.14 -3.82 12.11
C SER A 83 -7.13 -3.78 13.27
N ASP A 84 -8.08 -2.83 13.22
CA ASP A 84 -9.18 -2.77 14.18
C ASP A 84 -10.02 -4.07 14.15
N ALA A 85 -10.21 -4.64 12.97
CA ALA A 85 -10.92 -5.91 12.82
C ALA A 85 -10.20 -7.07 13.53
N THR A 86 -8.86 -7.12 13.44
CA THR A 86 -8.07 -8.13 14.17
C THR A 86 -8.11 -7.91 15.67
N LEU A 87 -8.02 -6.66 16.12
CA LEU A 87 -8.15 -6.32 17.54
C LEU A 87 -9.55 -6.65 18.06
N ALA A 88 -10.60 -6.32 17.32
CA ALA A 88 -11.97 -6.67 17.69
C ALA A 88 -12.16 -8.19 17.77
N LYS A 89 -11.61 -8.94 16.83
CA LYS A 89 -11.64 -10.40 16.89
C LYS A 89 -10.91 -10.95 18.13
N LEU A 90 -9.73 -10.42 18.45
CA LEU A 90 -8.98 -10.79 19.65
C LEU A 90 -9.81 -10.54 20.91
N ILE A 91 -10.42 -9.35 21.01
CA ILE A 91 -11.27 -8.99 22.16
C ILE A 91 -12.46 -9.96 22.27
N ALA A 92 -13.12 -10.25 21.15
CA ALA A 92 -14.24 -11.20 21.14
C ALA A 92 -13.82 -12.59 21.60
N ASP A 93 -12.68 -13.09 21.10
CA ASP A 93 -12.15 -14.41 21.47
C ASP A 93 -11.76 -14.48 22.94
N GLU A 94 -11.12 -13.45 23.50
CA GLU A 94 -10.75 -13.39 24.92
C GLU A 94 -11.98 -13.25 25.83
N MET A 95 -12.97 -12.43 25.45
CA MET A 95 -14.24 -12.33 26.16
C MET A 95 -14.99 -13.68 26.15
N MET A 96 -15.02 -14.39 25.02
CA MET A 96 -15.63 -15.72 24.95
C MET A 96 -14.90 -16.72 25.84
N LYS A 97 -13.58 -16.73 25.87
CA LYS A 97 -12.81 -17.65 26.73
C LYS A 97 -13.08 -17.41 28.22
N ALA A 98 -13.08 -16.14 28.64
CA ALA A 98 -13.13 -15.77 30.04
C ALA A 98 -14.55 -15.59 30.58
N TRP A 99 -15.52 -15.19 29.75
CA TRP A 99 -16.81 -14.69 30.23
C TRP A 99 -18.03 -15.51 29.74
N VAL A 100 -17.84 -16.62 29.05
CA VAL A 100 -18.94 -17.53 28.72
C VAL A 100 -19.70 -17.95 29.99
N GLY A 101 -21.04 -17.80 29.97
CA GLY A 101 -21.91 -18.13 31.09
C GLY A 101 -21.96 -17.07 32.23
N ARG A 102 -21.26 -15.96 32.07
CA ARG A 102 -21.32 -14.81 33.02
C ARG A 102 -22.35 -13.78 32.56
N THR A 103 -22.71 -12.90 33.48
CA THR A 103 -23.59 -11.75 33.22
C THR A 103 -22.79 -10.45 33.35
N SER A 104 -23.23 -9.38 32.69
CA SER A 104 -22.59 -8.07 32.80
C SER A 104 -22.46 -7.55 34.22
N ARG A 105 -23.43 -7.90 35.12
CA ARG A 105 -23.41 -7.55 36.52
C ARG A 105 -22.39 -8.34 37.35
N SER A 106 -21.93 -9.49 36.87
CA SER A 106 -20.99 -10.35 37.58
C SER A 106 -19.52 -9.96 37.34
N LEU A 107 -19.25 -9.01 36.42
CA LEU A 107 -17.89 -8.59 36.08
C LEU A 107 -17.32 -7.67 37.15
N ALA A 108 -16.17 -8.06 37.73
CA ALA A 108 -15.39 -7.28 38.66
C ALA A 108 -14.28 -6.50 37.96
N ARG A 109 -13.63 -5.58 38.61
CA ARG A 109 -12.48 -4.82 38.10
C ARG A 109 -11.36 -5.72 37.60
N THR A 110 -11.09 -6.81 38.32
CA THR A 110 -10.08 -7.80 37.96
C THR A 110 -10.33 -8.47 36.59
N ASP A 111 -11.59 -8.63 36.19
CA ASP A 111 -11.92 -9.24 34.89
C ASP A 111 -11.50 -8.31 33.74
N PHE A 112 -11.69 -6.99 33.88
CA PHE A 112 -11.28 -5.99 32.91
C PHE A 112 -9.75 -5.86 32.84
N ASP A 113 -9.07 -5.94 33.98
CA ASP A 113 -7.60 -5.91 34.04
C ASP A 113 -7.01 -7.16 33.39
N GLN A 114 -7.64 -8.32 33.53
CA GLN A 114 -7.25 -9.55 32.84
C GLN A 114 -7.43 -9.44 31.33
N LEU A 115 -8.54 -8.87 30.85
CA LEU A 115 -8.75 -8.66 29.42
C LEU A 115 -7.71 -7.68 28.84
N GLN A 116 -7.41 -6.59 29.56
CA GLN A 116 -6.35 -5.67 29.17
C GLN A 116 -4.99 -6.35 29.07
N ALA A 117 -4.63 -7.13 30.10
CA ALA A 117 -3.38 -7.89 30.11
C ALA A 117 -3.30 -8.93 28.99
N ALA A 118 -4.42 -9.59 28.64
CA ALA A 118 -4.46 -10.52 27.52
C ALA A 118 -4.21 -9.84 26.19
N ILE A 119 -4.77 -8.64 25.97
CA ILE A 119 -4.53 -7.82 24.77
C ILE A 119 -3.05 -7.40 24.69
N ASP A 120 -2.49 -6.88 25.77
CA ASP A 120 -1.10 -6.43 25.80
C ASP A 120 -0.12 -7.59 25.59
N ASN A 121 -0.38 -8.75 26.20
CA ASN A 121 0.40 -9.96 26.03
C ASN A 121 0.36 -10.47 24.58
N TRP A 122 -0.81 -10.42 23.93
CA TRP A 122 -0.97 -10.84 22.55
C TRP A 122 -0.08 -10.01 21.61
N PHE A 123 -0.05 -8.68 21.77
CA PHE A 123 0.86 -7.83 21.00
C PHE A 123 2.34 -8.12 21.31
N GLY A 124 2.65 -8.48 22.56
CA GLY A 124 4.00 -8.92 22.96
C GLY A 124 4.47 -10.21 22.28
N MET A 125 3.53 -11.13 22.01
CA MET A 125 3.79 -12.40 21.34
C MET A 125 3.90 -12.31 19.81
N LEU A 126 3.50 -11.18 19.20
CA LEU A 126 3.63 -10.96 17.76
C LEU A 126 5.10 -10.69 17.37
N THR A 127 5.94 -11.70 17.40
CA THR A 127 7.38 -11.62 17.09
C THR A 127 7.78 -12.37 15.84
N GLU A 128 6.87 -13.15 15.27
CA GLU A 128 7.16 -13.96 14.08
C GLU A 128 7.56 -13.09 12.89
N VAL A 129 8.67 -13.46 12.25
CA VAL A 129 9.14 -12.86 11.01
C VAL A 129 8.69 -13.73 9.85
N ARG A 130 8.00 -13.13 8.89
CA ARG A 130 7.59 -13.78 7.65
C ARG A 130 8.22 -13.09 6.47
N GLU A 131 8.83 -13.84 5.59
CA GLU A 131 9.33 -13.35 4.32
C GLU A 131 8.31 -13.65 3.24
N HIS A 132 7.84 -12.60 2.58
CA HIS A 132 6.91 -12.68 1.47
C HIS A 132 7.64 -12.47 0.16
N VAL A 133 7.23 -13.20 -0.86
CA VAL A 133 7.79 -13.16 -2.21
C VAL A 133 6.70 -12.65 -3.15
N VAL A 134 6.84 -11.43 -3.64
CA VAL A 134 5.80 -10.72 -4.40
C VAL A 134 6.30 -10.47 -5.82
N PRO A 135 5.76 -11.13 -6.86
CA PRO A 135 6.14 -10.88 -8.24
C PRO A 135 5.74 -9.47 -8.69
N CYS A 136 6.63 -8.80 -9.43
CA CYS A 136 6.39 -7.46 -9.94
C CYS A 136 7.03 -7.22 -11.30
N THR A 137 6.50 -6.25 -12.03
CA THR A 137 7.15 -5.65 -13.19
C THR A 137 7.97 -4.46 -12.71
N LEU A 138 9.21 -4.37 -13.13
CA LEU A 138 10.08 -3.26 -12.77
C LEU A 138 10.88 -2.81 -14.00
N PHE A 139 12.05 -3.36 -14.22
CA PHE A 139 12.86 -3.09 -15.39
C PHE A 139 12.86 -4.28 -16.33
N PRO A 140 12.95 -4.08 -17.67
CA PRO A 140 12.97 -5.19 -18.63
C PRO A 140 14.29 -5.96 -18.64
N CYS A 141 15.36 -5.42 -18.04
CA CYS A 141 16.67 -6.05 -17.96
C CYS A 141 17.03 -6.42 -16.53
N ALA A 142 17.89 -7.42 -16.38
CA ALA A 142 18.47 -7.79 -15.10
C ALA A 142 19.55 -6.79 -14.68
N ILE A 143 19.45 -6.32 -13.44
CA ILE A 143 20.50 -5.58 -12.74
C ILE A 143 20.72 -6.24 -11.37
N PRO A 144 21.84 -5.98 -10.69
CA PRO A 144 22.05 -6.48 -9.34
C PRO A 144 20.89 -6.15 -8.40
N SER A 145 20.65 -7.02 -7.42
CA SER A 145 19.62 -6.81 -6.41
C SER A 145 19.83 -5.51 -5.64
N PHE A 146 18.76 -4.80 -5.35
CA PHE A 146 18.80 -3.55 -4.58
C PHE A 146 17.62 -3.48 -3.60
N THR A 147 17.68 -2.56 -2.63
CA THR A 147 16.69 -2.46 -1.56
C THR A 147 16.06 -1.08 -1.49
N VAL A 148 14.76 -1.06 -1.14
CA VAL A 148 14.01 0.13 -0.76
C VAL A 148 13.38 -0.13 0.60
N GLY A 149 14.02 0.35 1.65
CA GLY A 149 13.59 0.04 3.02
C GLY A 149 13.56 -1.48 3.29
N PRO A 150 12.40 -2.04 3.68
CA PRO A 150 12.27 -3.47 3.99
C PRO A 150 12.10 -4.36 2.76
N VAL A 151 12.07 -3.79 1.55
CA VAL A 151 11.80 -4.49 0.29
C VAL A 151 13.09 -4.67 -0.49
N THR A 152 13.44 -5.92 -0.80
CA THR A 152 14.59 -6.26 -1.65
C THR A 152 14.09 -6.72 -3.01
N PHE A 153 14.45 -6.01 -4.07
CA PHE A 153 14.13 -6.39 -5.44
C PHE A 153 15.23 -7.26 -6.05
N ARG A 154 14.82 -8.38 -6.66
CA ARG A 154 15.70 -9.30 -7.37
C ARG A 154 15.11 -9.67 -8.70
N HIS A 155 15.95 -9.71 -9.72
CA HIS A 155 15.53 -10.25 -11.00
C HIS A 155 15.42 -11.78 -10.93
N PHE A 156 14.51 -12.38 -11.68
CA PHE A 156 14.28 -13.83 -11.67
C PHE A 156 15.55 -14.64 -11.98
N SER A 157 16.45 -14.12 -12.83
CA SER A 157 17.71 -14.78 -13.14
C SER A 157 18.67 -14.90 -11.95
N GLU A 158 18.48 -14.11 -10.90
CA GLU A 158 19.32 -14.05 -9.71
C GLU A 158 18.63 -14.64 -8.46
N LEU A 159 17.46 -15.27 -8.63
CA LEU A 159 16.79 -15.88 -7.49
C LEU A 159 17.67 -16.97 -6.87
N PRO A 160 17.91 -16.93 -5.54
CA PRO A 160 18.55 -18.02 -4.85
C PRO A 160 17.62 -19.23 -4.89
N THR A 161 18.00 -20.23 -5.67
CA THR A 161 17.26 -21.50 -5.74
C THR A 161 17.47 -22.33 -4.48
N ASP A 162 18.57 -22.11 -3.79
CA ASP A 162 19.03 -22.89 -2.64
C ASP A 162 18.09 -22.82 -1.43
N GLY A 163 17.43 -21.69 -1.21
CA GLY A 163 16.47 -21.49 -0.10
C GLY A 163 15.13 -22.20 -0.28
N PHE A 164 14.86 -22.74 -1.48
CA PHE A 164 13.59 -23.38 -1.84
C PHE A 164 13.76 -24.87 -2.19
N GLY A 165 14.97 -25.40 -2.04
CA GLY A 165 15.26 -26.83 -2.29
C GLY A 165 15.15 -27.23 -3.77
N ILE A 166 15.23 -26.28 -4.69
CA ILE A 166 15.10 -26.52 -6.15
C ILE A 166 16.37 -26.02 -6.83
N SER A 167 16.92 -26.84 -7.73
CA SER A 167 18.07 -26.44 -8.52
C SER A 167 17.67 -25.39 -9.60
N ARG A 168 18.63 -24.55 -10.01
CA ARG A 168 18.41 -23.54 -11.05
C ARG A 168 17.97 -24.18 -12.38
N GLU A 169 18.42 -25.39 -12.65
CA GLU A 169 18.08 -26.16 -13.86
C GLU A 169 16.67 -26.74 -13.79
N GLU A 170 16.17 -27.07 -12.57
CA GLU A 170 14.79 -27.48 -12.36
C GLU A 170 13.82 -26.30 -12.45
N PHE A 171 14.28 -25.11 -12.06
CA PHE A 171 13.49 -23.88 -12.11
C PHE A 171 13.36 -23.32 -13.55
N TRP A 172 14.44 -23.33 -14.31
CA TRP A 172 14.51 -22.99 -15.73
C TRP A 172 14.80 -24.25 -16.55
N PRO A 173 13.86 -25.19 -16.65
CA PRO A 173 14.10 -26.33 -17.51
C PRO A 173 14.36 -25.76 -18.91
N LYS A 174 15.56 -25.98 -19.44
CA LYS A 174 15.78 -25.86 -20.87
C LYS A 174 14.68 -26.71 -21.49
N GLU A 175 13.66 -26.08 -22.07
CA GLU A 175 12.55 -26.79 -22.68
C GLU A 175 13.14 -27.87 -23.57
N PRO A 176 13.01 -29.14 -23.21
CA PRO A 176 13.46 -30.20 -24.11
C PRO A 176 12.67 -30.01 -25.39
N PRO A 177 13.29 -30.11 -26.55
CA PRO A 177 12.59 -29.96 -27.81
C PRO A 177 11.30 -30.80 -27.75
N VAL A 178 10.20 -30.24 -28.23
CA VAL A 178 8.81 -30.77 -28.07
C VAL A 178 8.71 -32.28 -28.38
N TRP A 179 9.51 -32.79 -29.32
CA TRP A 179 9.57 -34.20 -29.63
C TRP A 179 10.17 -35.08 -28.52
N LYS A 180 11.17 -34.57 -27.74
CA LYS A 180 11.74 -35.29 -26.59
C LYS A 180 10.76 -35.36 -25.43
N GLN A 181 9.98 -34.32 -25.24
CA GLN A 181 8.94 -34.28 -24.23
C GLN A 181 7.82 -35.23 -24.59
N TRP A 182 7.37 -35.22 -25.85
CA TRP A 182 6.40 -36.16 -26.38
C TRP A 182 6.85 -37.64 -26.22
N PHE A 183 8.08 -37.95 -26.59
CA PHE A 183 8.64 -39.31 -26.40
C PHE A 183 8.68 -39.73 -24.93
N ARG A 184 9.03 -38.83 -24.03
CA ARG A 184 9.07 -39.10 -22.59
C ARG A 184 7.65 -39.37 -22.05
N ASP A 185 6.67 -38.61 -22.48
CA ASP A 185 5.29 -38.73 -22.05
C ASP A 185 4.63 -40.02 -22.57
N VAL A 186 4.88 -40.34 -23.84
CA VAL A 186 4.45 -41.61 -24.47
C VAL A 186 5.09 -42.79 -23.77
N TRP A 187 6.40 -42.74 -23.45
CA TRP A 187 7.10 -43.81 -22.78
C TRP A 187 6.69 -44.00 -21.32
N ALA A 188 6.34 -42.91 -20.62
CA ALA A 188 5.77 -42.95 -19.30
C ALA A 188 4.36 -43.58 -19.31
N ALA A 189 3.51 -43.22 -20.28
CA ALA A 189 2.19 -43.80 -20.49
C ALA A 189 2.25 -45.29 -20.80
N VAL A 190 3.17 -45.74 -21.68
CA VAL A 190 3.39 -47.14 -22.03
C VAL A 190 3.84 -47.96 -20.80
N ARG A 191 4.62 -47.39 -19.92
CA ARG A 191 5.10 -48.03 -18.69
C ARG A 191 4.12 -47.93 -17.52
N ARG A 192 2.95 -47.31 -17.67
CA ARG A 192 1.98 -47.04 -16.61
C ARG A 192 2.63 -46.36 -15.38
N LYS A 193 3.72 -45.63 -15.55
CA LYS A 193 4.28 -44.84 -14.49
C LYS A 193 3.50 -43.54 -14.42
N PRO A 194 3.13 -43.07 -13.20
CA PRO A 194 2.55 -41.75 -13.06
C PRO A 194 3.55 -40.75 -13.68
N LEU A 195 3.07 -39.82 -14.50
CA LEU A 195 3.82 -38.67 -14.93
C LEU A 195 4.36 -38.05 -13.64
N LEU A 196 5.68 -38.10 -13.45
CA LEU A 196 6.35 -37.43 -12.33
C LEU A 196 6.11 -35.95 -12.50
N ARG A 197 4.99 -35.48 -11.96
CA ARG A 197 4.82 -34.07 -11.68
C ARG A 197 5.83 -33.73 -10.61
N ALA A 198 6.63 -32.70 -10.87
CA ALA A 198 7.60 -32.17 -9.95
C ALA A 198 7.04 -32.16 -8.52
N GLU A 199 7.81 -32.62 -7.56
CA GLU A 199 7.45 -32.69 -6.15
C GLU A 199 6.88 -31.35 -5.67
N LEU A 200 5.97 -31.38 -4.69
CA LEU A 200 5.19 -30.25 -4.18
C LEU A 200 6.02 -28.98 -3.87
N GLY A 201 7.30 -29.09 -3.52
CA GLY A 201 8.22 -27.93 -3.38
C GLY A 201 8.49 -27.18 -4.67
N GLY A 202 8.47 -27.86 -5.83
CA GLY A 202 8.56 -27.26 -7.16
C GLY A 202 7.28 -26.53 -7.60
N PHE A 203 6.13 -26.85 -7.00
CA PHE A 203 4.87 -26.25 -7.41
C PHE A 203 4.78 -24.75 -7.14
N GLN A 204 5.20 -24.30 -5.98
CA GLN A 204 5.15 -22.87 -5.61
C GLN A 204 6.06 -22.03 -6.50
N PHE A 205 7.24 -22.55 -6.81
CA PHE A 205 8.19 -21.90 -7.71
C PHE A 205 7.76 -21.95 -9.16
N SER A 206 7.18 -23.06 -9.60
CA SER A 206 6.61 -23.16 -10.95
C SER A 206 5.46 -22.17 -11.15
N MET A 207 4.68 -21.91 -10.11
CA MET A 207 3.63 -20.87 -10.14
C MET A 207 4.24 -19.47 -10.24
N LEU A 208 5.30 -19.15 -9.50
CA LEU A 208 6.00 -17.87 -9.60
C LEU A 208 6.63 -17.69 -10.99
N ALA A 209 7.31 -18.71 -11.52
CA ALA A 209 7.89 -18.68 -12.86
C ALA A 209 6.84 -18.52 -13.95
N ARG A 210 5.71 -19.20 -13.81
CA ARG A 210 4.56 -19.06 -14.69
C ARG A 210 4.02 -17.62 -14.67
N PHE A 211 3.86 -17.05 -13.48
CA PHE A 211 3.42 -15.66 -13.32
C PHE A 211 4.41 -14.69 -13.96
N ALA A 212 5.71 -14.89 -13.77
CA ALA A 212 6.74 -14.06 -14.38
C ALA A 212 6.68 -14.09 -15.92
N ASN A 213 6.49 -15.26 -16.49
CA ASN A 213 6.42 -15.44 -17.94
C ASN A 213 5.09 -14.95 -18.52
N GLU A 214 3.95 -15.32 -17.95
CA GLU A 214 2.63 -14.95 -18.48
C GLU A 214 2.31 -13.47 -18.28
N ARG A 215 2.83 -12.84 -17.22
CA ARG A 215 2.58 -11.44 -16.88
C ARG A 215 3.72 -10.51 -17.22
N THR A 216 4.79 -11.01 -17.88
CA THR A 216 6.01 -10.23 -18.14
C THR A 216 6.53 -9.52 -16.87
N ALA A 217 6.50 -10.24 -15.75
CA ALA A 217 6.91 -9.74 -14.43
C ALA A 217 8.25 -10.38 -14.02
N PRO A 218 9.40 -9.96 -14.61
CA PRO A 218 10.68 -10.63 -14.41
C PRO A 218 11.34 -10.33 -13.07
N TRP A 219 10.68 -9.62 -12.19
CA TRP A 219 11.20 -9.21 -10.89
C TRP A 219 10.39 -9.77 -9.75
N VAL A 220 11.06 -9.90 -8.60
CA VAL A 220 10.44 -10.33 -7.35
C VAL A 220 10.87 -9.41 -6.22
N ALA A 221 9.90 -8.94 -5.46
CA ALA A 221 10.12 -8.21 -4.22
C ALA A 221 10.11 -9.19 -3.04
N PHE A 222 11.18 -9.23 -2.26
CA PHE A 222 11.26 -9.94 -0.99
C PHE A 222 10.96 -8.95 0.13
N VAL A 223 9.93 -9.25 0.91
CA VAL A 223 9.47 -8.36 1.99
C VAL A 223 9.45 -9.11 3.30
N LYS A 224 10.28 -8.67 4.26
CA LYS A 224 10.28 -9.20 5.63
C LYS A 224 9.29 -8.41 6.47
N VAL A 225 8.26 -9.09 6.94
CA VAL A 225 7.22 -8.52 7.80
C VAL A 225 7.31 -9.15 9.18
N THR A 226 7.48 -8.33 10.20
CA THR A 226 7.65 -8.77 11.59
C THR A 226 6.43 -8.42 12.42
N GLY A 227 5.98 -9.37 13.25
CA GLY A 227 5.01 -9.10 14.30
C GLY A 227 3.62 -8.72 13.82
N ARG A 228 3.16 -9.34 12.72
CA ARG A 228 1.79 -9.17 12.20
C ARG A 228 1.07 -10.52 12.14
N PRO A 229 -0.26 -10.52 12.32
CA PRO A 229 -1.09 -11.72 12.02
C PRO A 229 -0.91 -12.18 10.57
N PRO A 230 -1.06 -13.49 10.26
CA PRO A 230 -0.77 -14.03 8.92
C PRO A 230 -1.44 -13.28 7.77
N ALA A 231 -2.74 -13.05 7.86
CA ALA A 231 -3.49 -12.36 6.79
C ALA A 231 -3.07 -10.89 6.62
N GLU A 232 -2.73 -10.22 7.72
CA GLU A 232 -2.27 -8.84 7.69
C GLU A 232 -0.82 -8.74 7.25
N SER A 233 0.00 -9.77 7.53
CA SER A 233 1.36 -9.87 7.03
C SER A 233 1.41 -9.91 5.50
N VAL A 234 0.50 -10.65 4.85
CA VAL A 234 0.36 -10.67 3.37
C VAL A 234 0.00 -9.28 2.85
N ARG A 235 -1.03 -8.65 3.43
CA ARG A 235 -1.46 -7.30 3.01
C ARG A 235 -0.37 -6.25 3.23
N ALA A 236 0.37 -6.36 4.33
CA ALA A 236 1.49 -5.47 4.62
C ALA A 236 2.63 -5.65 3.61
N ALA A 237 2.92 -6.88 3.18
CA ALA A 237 3.90 -7.16 2.14
C ALA A 237 3.49 -6.59 0.78
N ASP A 238 2.22 -6.78 0.41
CA ASP A 238 1.66 -6.21 -0.81
C ASP A 238 1.76 -4.69 -0.82
N LEU A 239 1.28 -4.03 0.24
CA LEU A 239 1.34 -2.57 0.39
C LEU A 239 2.78 -2.05 0.41
N SER A 240 3.68 -2.74 1.11
CA SER A 240 5.09 -2.36 1.16
C SER A 240 5.75 -2.46 -0.21
N THR A 241 5.37 -3.46 -1.02
CA THR A 241 5.85 -3.59 -2.40
C THR A 241 5.35 -2.42 -3.25
N ASP A 242 4.06 -2.07 -3.17
CA ASP A 242 3.50 -0.94 -3.93
C ASP A 242 4.17 0.39 -3.54
N ILE A 243 4.41 0.64 -2.26
CA ILE A 243 5.09 1.84 -1.78
C ILE A 243 6.56 1.86 -2.20
N ALA A 244 7.25 0.72 -2.17
CA ALA A 244 8.64 0.63 -2.64
C ALA A 244 8.75 0.84 -4.17
N LEU A 245 7.78 0.35 -4.94
CA LEU A 245 7.67 0.65 -6.38
C LEU A 245 7.36 2.12 -6.61
N ALA A 246 6.47 2.72 -5.80
CA ALA A 246 6.22 4.16 -5.83
C ALA A 246 7.50 4.98 -5.59
N ALA A 247 8.33 4.59 -4.62
CA ALA A 247 9.59 5.26 -4.34
C ALA A 247 10.53 5.27 -5.56
N ILE A 248 10.56 4.19 -6.34
CA ILE A 248 11.31 4.12 -7.61
C ILE A 248 10.68 5.03 -8.66
N GLN A 249 9.35 5.01 -8.78
CA GLN A 249 8.60 5.83 -9.74
C GLN A 249 8.76 7.33 -9.45
N LEU A 250 8.80 7.72 -8.16
CA LEU A 250 9.00 9.12 -7.74
C LEU A 250 10.35 9.71 -8.16
N LEU A 251 11.35 8.88 -8.45
CA LEU A 251 12.69 9.31 -8.82
C LEU A 251 12.93 9.31 -10.35
N SER A 252 11.92 9.02 -11.13
CA SER A 252 11.99 8.95 -12.59
C SER A 252 10.78 9.65 -13.22
N PRO A 253 10.84 10.05 -14.50
CA PRO A 253 9.70 10.65 -15.18
C PRO A 253 8.45 9.76 -15.12
N GLY A 254 7.31 10.34 -14.72
CA GLY A 254 6.11 9.60 -14.40
C GLY A 254 5.55 8.74 -15.54
N ASP A 255 5.54 9.27 -16.75
CA ASP A 255 5.03 8.55 -17.94
C ASP A 255 5.84 7.30 -18.27
N ASP A 256 7.14 7.34 -18.06
CA ASP A 256 8.03 6.20 -18.34
C ASP A 256 7.86 5.07 -17.31
N MET A 257 7.23 5.36 -16.17
CA MET A 257 7.14 4.43 -15.05
C MET A 257 5.73 3.86 -14.79
N ARG A 258 4.78 4.13 -15.69
CA ARG A 258 3.36 3.71 -15.54
C ARG A 258 3.14 2.20 -15.57
N THR A 259 4.08 1.44 -16.11
CA THR A 259 3.99 -0.03 -16.22
C THR A 259 4.55 -0.78 -15.01
N ILE A 260 5.20 -0.06 -14.08
CA ILE A 260 5.79 -0.64 -12.87
C ILE A 260 4.69 -0.95 -11.86
N THR A 261 4.55 -2.23 -11.49
CA THR A 261 3.49 -2.67 -10.59
C THR A 261 3.73 -4.07 -10.05
N ARG A 262 3.00 -4.48 -9.01
CA ARG A 262 2.88 -5.90 -8.64
C ARG A 262 2.16 -6.67 -9.74
N ALA A 263 2.57 -7.93 -9.97
CA ALA A 263 1.95 -8.79 -10.99
C ALA A 263 0.45 -9.04 -10.75
N SER A 264 -0.01 -8.97 -9.50
CA SER A 264 -1.41 -9.14 -9.10
C SER A 264 -2.22 -7.85 -9.05
N ALA A 265 -1.57 -6.68 -9.26
CA ALA A 265 -2.23 -5.39 -9.23
C ALA A 265 -2.61 -4.90 -10.64
N ARG A 266 -3.36 -3.81 -10.68
CA ARG A 266 -3.68 -3.12 -11.92
C ARG A 266 -2.46 -2.33 -12.40
N ALA A 267 -2.20 -2.35 -13.72
CA ALA A 267 -1.14 -1.57 -14.36
C ALA A 267 -1.59 -1.04 -15.72
N ALA A 268 -0.93 0.01 -16.17
CA ALA A 268 -0.98 0.40 -17.57
C ALA A 268 -0.41 -0.73 -18.45
N PRO A 269 -0.98 -1.00 -19.64
CA PRO A 269 -0.48 -2.05 -20.50
C PRO A 269 0.92 -1.71 -21.02
N VAL A 270 1.81 -2.70 -21.03
CA VAL A 270 3.17 -2.56 -21.59
C VAL A 270 3.13 -2.27 -23.09
N TRP A 271 2.17 -2.88 -23.77
CA TRP A 271 1.95 -2.69 -25.20
C TRP A 271 0.58 -2.07 -25.44
N ARG A 272 0.56 -1.01 -26.24
CA ARG A 272 -0.67 -0.47 -26.80
C ARG A 272 -0.66 -0.70 -28.29
N VAL A 273 -1.70 -1.33 -28.80
CA VAL A 273 -1.89 -1.60 -30.21
C VAL A 273 -3.17 -0.92 -30.66
N ASP A 274 -3.07 -0.04 -31.62
CA ASP A 274 -4.20 0.63 -32.26
C ASP A 274 -4.31 0.17 -33.69
N VAL A 275 -5.45 -0.44 -34.04
CA VAL A 275 -5.73 -0.83 -35.43
C VAL A 275 -7.02 -0.14 -35.84
N SER A 276 -6.96 0.64 -36.90
CA SER A 276 -8.13 1.32 -37.45
C SER A 276 -8.30 1.03 -38.95
N ARG A 277 -9.55 1.05 -39.41
CA ARG A 277 -9.93 0.91 -40.80
C ARG A 277 -10.73 2.14 -41.22
N THR A 278 -10.34 2.75 -42.34
CA THR A 278 -11.09 3.83 -42.96
C THR A 278 -12.21 3.29 -43.84
N GLU A 279 -13.25 4.07 -44.11
CA GLU A 279 -14.34 3.68 -45.04
C GLU A 279 -13.86 3.33 -46.43
N GLY A 280 -12.74 3.92 -46.88
CA GLY A 280 -12.08 3.59 -48.13
C GLY A 280 -11.26 2.27 -48.15
N GLY A 281 -11.32 1.48 -47.07
CA GLY A 281 -10.68 0.17 -46.95
C GLY A 281 -9.20 0.22 -46.55
N GLY A 282 -8.64 1.39 -46.29
CA GLY A 282 -7.27 1.55 -45.77
C GLY A 282 -7.15 1.10 -44.32
N PHE A 283 -6.05 0.42 -43.97
CA PHE A 283 -5.71 0.06 -42.61
C PHE A 283 -4.62 0.98 -42.07
N SER A 284 -4.76 1.38 -40.81
CA SER A 284 -3.69 2.03 -40.06
C SER A 284 -3.45 1.22 -38.79
N GLU A 285 -2.20 0.89 -38.52
CA GLU A 285 -1.79 0.26 -37.27
C GLU A 285 -0.75 1.12 -36.55
N GLY A 286 -0.88 1.19 -35.24
CA GLY A 286 0.08 1.82 -34.36
C GLY A 286 0.42 0.87 -33.21
N THR A 287 1.69 0.70 -32.94
CA THR A 287 2.17 -0.06 -31.79
C THR A 287 3.03 0.85 -30.93
N ARG A 288 2.66 1.00 -29.67
CA ARG A 288 3.44 1.76 -28.70
C ARG A 288 3.89 0.83 -27.58
N ASN A 289 5.20 0.76 -27.38
CA ASN A 289 5.81 0.12 -26.22
C ASN A 289 5.96 1.18 -25.12
N GLN A 290 5.39 0.92 -23.94
CA GLN A 290 5.42 1.81 -22.80
C GLN A 290 6.50 1.40 -21.76
N VAL A 291 7.49 0.61 -22.17
CA VAL A 291 8.64 0.28 -21.32
C VAL A 291 9.44 1.54 -21.03
N PRO A 292 9.87 1.77 -19.77
CA PRO A 292 10.65 2.93 -19.39
C PRO A 292 11.86 3.16 -20.29
N ALA A 293 12.07 4.38 -20.75
CA ALA A 293 13.21 4.74 -21.61
C ALA A 293 14.57 4.48 -20.93
N LEU A 294 14.65 4.66 -19.61
CA LEU A 294 15.80 4.32 -18.77
C LEU A 294 16.14 2.82 -18.80
N ALA A 295 15.17 1.98 -19.11
CA ALA A 295 15.30 0.53 -19.08
C ALA A 295 16.04 -0.07 -20.28
N ARG A 296 16.66 0.73 -21.14
CA ARG A 296 17.35 0.26 -22.33
C ARG A 296 18.73 -0.35 -22.06
N SER A 297 19.34 -0.07 -20.90
CA SER A 297 20.64 -0.59 -20.52
C SER A 297 20.73 -0.80 -19.01
N PRO A 298 21.23 -1.96 -18.55
CA PRO A 298 21.51 -2.21 -17.14
C PRO A 298 22.37 -1.12 -16.50
N GLU A 299 23.41 -0.68 -17.22
CA GLU A 299 24.38 0.31 -16.73
C GLU A 299 23.74 1.68 -16.50
N LEU A 300 22.74 2.07 -17.31
CA LEU A 300 22.00 3.31 -17.13
C LEU A 300 21.12 3.25 -15.90
N ILE A 301 20.45 2.13 -15.66
CA ILE A 301 19.61 1.92 -14.48
C ILE A 301 20.46 1.93 -13.23
N GLU A 302 21.58 1.19 -13.20
CA GLU A 302 22.48 1.15 -12.05
C GLU A 302 23.05 2.53 -11.71
N ARG A 303 23.44 3.29 -12.75
CA ARG A 303 23.90 4.68 -12.58
C ARG A 303 22.80 5.55 -12.00
N HIS A 304 21.60 5.49 -12.53
CA HIS A 304 20.46 6.25 -12.06
C HIS A 304 20.14 5.92 -10.58
N LEU A 305 20.03 4.64 -10.23
CA LEU A 305 19.78 4.20 -8.85
C LEU A 305 20.86 4.71 -7.90
N LYS A 306 22.11 4.78 -8.33
CA LYS A 306 23.22 5.34 -7.56
C LYS A 306 23.10 6.85 -7.39
N GLU A 307 22.73 7.58 -8.43
CA GLU A 307 22.53 9.04 -8.40
C GLU A 307 21.40 9.44 -7.46
N VAL A 308 20.33 8.63 -7.40
CA VAL A 308 19.16 8.90 -6.55
C VAL A 308 19.19 8.16 -5.20
N GLU A 309 20.30 7.50 -4.86
CA GLU A 309 20.41 6.63 -3.67
C GLU A 309 19.98 7.32 -2.37
N LEU A 310 20.34 8.58 -2.19
CA LEU A 310 19.99 9.34 -0.99
C LEU A 310 18.47 9.47 -0.81
N ALA A 311 17.79 9.87 -1.88
CA ALA A 311 16.34 10.01 -1.85
C ALA A 311 15.64 8.65 -1.72
N LEU A 312 16.14 7.62 -2.42
CA LEU A 312 15.61 6.26 -2.31
C LEU A 312 15.76 5.70 -0.89
N ARG A 313 16.89 5.98 -0.23
CA ARG A 313 17.14 5.61 1.17
C ARG A 313 16.18 6.33 2.11
N SER A 314 15.99 7.65 1.94
CA SER A 314 15.03 8.45 2.73
C SER A 314 13.62 7.85 2.66
N MET A 315 13.11 7.62 1.45
CA MET A 315 11.79 7.02 1.24
C MET A 315 11.70 5.60 1.80
N GLY A 316 12.77 4.81 1.66
CA GLY A 316 12.87 3.48 2.27
C GLY A 316 12.80 3.51 3.80
N GLN A 317 13.36 4.54 4.45
CA GLN A 317 13.26 4.72 5.89
C GLN A 317 11.81 5.01 6.32
N ARG A 318 11.05 5.82 5.57
CA ARG A 318 9.61 6.06 5.83
C ARG A 318 8.85 4.73 5.79
N LEU A 319 9.08 3.94 4.76
CA LEU A 319 8.43 2.64 4.62
C LEU A 319 8.81 1.67 5.76
N THR A 320 10.09 1.62 6.15
CA THR A 320 10.55 0.79 7.28
C THR A 320 9.87 1.21 8.58
N ALA A 321 9.88 2.50 8.87
CA ALA A 321 9.28 3.07 10.08
C ALA A 321 7.78 2.80 10.17
N PHE A 322 7.07 2.91 9.04
CA PHE A 322 5.65 2.58 8.91
C PHE A 322 5.38 1.08 9.13
N LEU A 323 6.16 0.21 8.46
CA LEU A 323 5.95 -1.24 8.55
C LEU A 323 6.22 -1.77 9.95
N ASP A 324 7.30 -1.33 10.58
CA ASP A 324 7.72 -1.77 11.91
C ASP A 324 7.06 -1.01 13.06
N ALA A 325 6.26 0.01 12.75
CA ALA A 325 5.67 0.92 13.73
C ALA A 325 6.72 1.44 14.73
N SER A 326 7.89 1.87 14.23
CA SER A 326 9.07 2.26 15.01
C SER A 326 9.41 3.75 14.89
N SER A 327 8.58 4.54 14.23
CA SER A 327 8.82 5.95 13.98
C SER A 327 8.65 6.83 15.23
N PRO A 328 9.47 7.87 15.39
CA PRO A 328 9.17 8.96 16.33
C PRO A 328 8.03 9.87 15.83
N VAL A 329 7.68 9.81 14.54
CA VAL A 329 6.62 10.58 13.88
C VAL A 329 5.71 9.66 13.05
N PRO A 330 5.03 8.71 13.68
CA PRO A 330 4.30 7.65 12.98
C PRO A 330 3.18 8.17 12.08
N ASP A 331 2.54 9.29 12.41
CA ASP A 331 1.46 9.87 11.63
C ASP A 331 1.96 10.55 10.36
N LEU A 332 3.15 11.20 10.41
CA LEU A 332 3.79 11.79 9.23
C LEU A 332 4.34 10.71 8.29
N ASP A 333 4.94 9.64 8.82
CA ASP A 333 5.40 8.51 8.01
C ASP A 333 4.23 7.76 7.36
N GLU A 334 3.13 7.56 8.07
CA GLU A 334 1.92 6.94 7.53
C GLU A 334 1.29 7.81 6.43
N ALA A 335 1.24 9.14 6.64
CA ALA A 335 0.75 10.07 5.62
C ALA A 335 1.59 9.99 4.34
N TRP A 336 2.92 9.96 4.47
CA TRP A 336 3.81 9.80 3.32
C TRP A 336 3.61 8.46 2.61
N CYS A 337 3.57 7.34 3.34
CA CYS A 337 3.38 6.01 2.77
C CYS A 337 2.05 5.87 2.03
N ASN A 338 0.97 6.38 2.63
CA ASN A 338 -0.35 6.38 1.99
C ASN A 338 -0.38 7.28 0.75
N ALA A 339 0.27 8.43 0.78
CA ALA A 339 0.36 9.32 -0.36
C ALA A 339 1.19 8.70 -1.50
N ALA A 340 2.31 8.03 -1.19
CA ALA A 340 3.10 7.28 -2.17
C ALA A 340 2.30 6.14 -2.81
N TYR A 341 1.49 5.43 -2.02
CA TYR A 341 0.55 4.42 -2.55
C TYR A 341 -0.46 5.03 -3.53
N TRP A 342 -1.08 6.17 -3.19
CA TRP A 342 -2.02 6.85 -4.10
C TRP A 342 -1.34 7.38 -5.37
N TYR A 343 -0.08 7.83 -5.27
CA TYR A 343 0.71 8.20 -6.43
C TYR A 343 0.94 6.99 -7.34
N HIS A 344 1.34 5.84 -6.78
CA HIS A 344 1.47 4.58 -7.53
C HIS A 344 0.18 4.17 -8.24
N GLU A 345 -0.95 4.24 -7.54
CA GLU A 345 -2.27 3.96 -8.09
C GLU A 345 -2.69 4.94 -9.19
N ALA A 346 -2.24 6.19 -9.12
CA ALA A 346 -2.50 7.19 -10.16
C ALA A 346 -1.75 6.86 -11.45
N LEU A 347 -0.50 6.43 -11.35
CA LEU A 347 0.30 6.05 -12.52
C LEU A 347 -0.28 4.81 -13.24
N ALA A 348 -0.97 3.93 -12.53
CA ALA A 348 -1.63 2.75 -13.11
C ALA A 348 -2.89 3.09 -13.92
N GLU A 349 -3.38 4.33 -13.86
CA GLU A 349 -4.59 4.74 -14.58
C GLU A 349 -4.31 4.97 -16.07
N THR A 350 -5.27 4.55 -16.90
CA THR A 350 -5.22 4.78 -18.35
C THR A 350 -5.85 6.10 -18.78
N LEU A 351 -6.69 6.69 -17.91
CA LEU A 351 -7.38 7.96 -18.13
C LEU A 351 -6.72 9.05 -17.28
N ASP A 352 -6.17 10.06 -17.91
CA ASP A 352 -5.48 11.15 -17.23
C ASP A 352 -6.37 11.91 -16.24
N THR A 353 -7.67 12.04 -16.53
CA THR A 353 -8.64 12.65 -15.60
C THR A 353 -8.75 11.88 -14.28
N VAL A 354 -8.78 10.55 -14.33
CA VAL A 354 -8.83 9.70 -13.13
C VAL A 354 -7.48 9.71 -12.41
N ALA A 355 -6.37 9.69 -13.17
CA ALA A 355 -5.03 9.81 -12.63
C ALA A 355 -4.86 11.12 -11.83
N VAL A 356 -5.30 12.27 -12.37
CA VAL A 356 -5.25 13.56 -11.67
C VAL A 356 -6.04 13.54 -10.37
N ALA A 357 -7.24 12.93 -10.35
CA ALA A 357 -8.02 12.82 -9.12
C ALA A 357 -7.29 11.99 -8.04
N LYS A 358 -6.56 10.94 -8.42
CA LYS A 358 -5.73 10.14 -7.51
C LYS A 358 -4.47 10.89 -7.07
N LEU A 359 -3.83 11.65 -7.95
CA LEU A 359 -2.67 12.49 -7.62
C LEU A 359 -3.05 13.56 -6.60
N GLU A 360 -4.19 14.21 -6.77
CA GLU A 360 -4.68 15.16 -5.78
C GLU A 360 -5.00 14.47 -4.45
N THR A 361 -5.59 13.26 -4.48
CA THR A 361 -5.78 12.46 -3.27
C THR A 361 -4.45 12.16 -2.58
N ALA A 362 -3.38 11.87 -3.33
CA ALA A 362 -2.04 11.70 -2.76
C ALA A 362 -1.57 12.97 -2.02
N ILE A 363 -1.79 14.14 -2.59
CA ILE A 363 -1.45 15.43 -1.94
C ILE A 363 -2.29 15.67 -0.67
N GLU A 364 -3.61 15.42 -0.74
CA GLU A 364 -4.48 15.56 0.43
C GLU A 364 -4.07 14.65 1.58
N VAL A 365 -3.76 13.40 1.27
CA VAL A 365 -3.31 12.42 2.26
C VAL A 365 -1.95 12.81 2.84
N LEU A 366 -1.00 13.26 2.01
CA LEU A 366 0.31 13.73 2.43
C LEU A 366 0.22 14.84 3.48
N PHE A 367 -0.71 15.77 3.27
CA PHE A 367 -0.89 16.93 4.14
C PHE A 367 -2.00 16.75 5.18
N ARG A 368 -2.65 15.58 5.21
CA ARG A 368 -3.76 15.25 6.11
C ARG A 368 -4.89 16.28 6.03
N ALA A 369 -5.23 16.69 4.81
CA ALA A 369 -6.32 17.63 4.58
C ALA A 369 -7.67 16.92 4.66
N GLU A 370 -8.59 17.44 5.51
CA GLU A 370 -9.89 16.80 5.76
C GLU A 370 -10.97 17.19 4.75
N ASN A 371 -10.73 18.26 4.00
CA ASN A 371 -11.70 18.80 3.04
C ASN A 371 -11.02 19.65 1.95
N MET A 372 -11.78 20.00 0.90
CA MET A 372 -11.28 20.75 -0.24
C MET A 372 -10.68 22.12 0.13
N SER A 373 -11.24 22.84 1.09
CA SER A 373 -10.68 24.13 1.54
C SER A 373 -9.36 23.94 2.29
N GLY A 374 -9.26 22.87 3.08
CA GLY A 374 -8.03 22.45 3.72
C GLY A 374 -6.97 22.05 2.68
N SER A 375 -7.34 21.28 1.65
CA SER A 375 -6.46 20.91 0.55
C SER A 375 -5.88 22.13 -0.18
N LYS A 376 -6.73 23.08 -0.58
CA LYS A 376 -6.29 24.35 -1.19
C LYS A 376 -5.32 25.11 -0.31
N ARG A 377 -5.64 25.26 0.98
CA ARG A 377 -4.77 25.95 1.94
C ARG A 377 -3.41 25.26 2.02
N ARG A 378 -3.38 23.94 2.18
CA ARG A 378 -2.16 23.14 2.30
C ARG A 378 -1.31 23.18 1.03
N LEU A 379 -1.94 23.15 -0.14
CA LEU A 379 -1.23 23.33 -1.41
C LEU A 379 -0.56 24.71 -1.48
N HIS A 380 -1.26 25.79 -1.15
CA HIS A 380 -0.62 27.12 -1.10
C HIS A 380 0.52 27.20 -0.08
N GLU A 381 0.33 26.63 1.12
CA GLU A 381 1.40 26.54 2.12
C GLU A 381 2.60 25.75 1.59
N SER A 382 2.38 24.65 0.86
CA SER A 382 3.45 23.84 0.30
C SER A 382 4.25 24.57 -0.78
N PHE A 383 3.59 25.38 -1.61
CA PHE A 383 4.31 26.23 -2.57
C PHE A 383 5.21 27.26 -1.88
N ASP A 384 4.75 27.90 -0.82
CA ASP A 384 5.58 28.81 0.00
C ASP A 384 6.73 28.05 0.67
N ILE A 385 6.44 26.90 1.31
CA ILE A 385 7.40 26.17 2.12
C ILE A 385 8.47 25.47 1.29
N PHE A 386 8.07 24.72 0.25
CA PHE A 386 9.02 23.91 -0.54
C PHE A 386 9.66 24.68 -1.70
N PHE A 387 8.93 25.60 -2.33
CA PHE A 387 9.40 26.29 -3.54
C PHE A 387 9.64 27.80 -3.35
N GLY A 388 9.15 28.40 -2.28
CA GLY A 388 9.24 29.83 -2.03
C GLY A 388 8.33 30.67 -2.90
N LEU A 389 7.28 30.09 -3.40
CA LEU A 389 6.32 30.74 -4.28
C LEU A 389 5.06 31.14 -3.50
N ASN A 390 4.67 32.41 -3.62
CA ASN A 390 3.41 32.91 -3.08
C ASN A 390 2.28 32.70 -4.11
N ARG A 391 1.03 32.92 -3.69
CA ARG A 391 -0.14 32.70 -4.54
C ARG A 391 -0.10 33.46 -5.88
N GLY A 392 0.40 34.70 -5.86
CA GLY A 392 0.49 35.56 -7.05
C GLY A 392 1.68 35.26 -7.95
N ASP A 393 2.65 34.45 -7.47
CA ASP A 393 3.85 34.15 -8.25
C ASP A 393 3.53 33.17 -9.37
N THR A 394 4.28 33.27 -10.49
CA THR A 394 4.16 32.33 -11.61
C THR A 394 4.93 31.06 -11.31
N LEU A 395 4.42 29.91 -11.80
CA LEU A 395 5.04 28.58 -11.59
C LEU A 395 6.44 28.46 -12.18
N ALA A 396 6.72 29.21 -13.24
CA ALA A 396 8.02 29.28 -13.90
C ALA A 396 8.21 30.67 -14.53
N PRO A 397 9.46 31.10 -14.78
CA PRO A 397 9.73 32.42 -15.34
C PRO A 397 9.00 32.73 -16.65
N ASN A 398 8.73 31.70 -17.45
CA ASN A 398 8.04 31.82 -18.74
C ASN A 398 6.57 31.36 -18.70
N SER A 399 6.04 31.07 -17.52
CA SER A 399 4.65 30.67 -17.34
C SER A 399 3.78 31.89 -17.08
N SER A 400 2.58 31.91 -17.66
CA SER A 400 1.53 32.88 -17.29
C SER A 400 0.59 32.35 -16.21
N VAL A 401 0.78 31.08 -15.78
CA VAL A 401 -0.05 30.43 -14.75
C VAL A 401 0.52 30.79 -13.37
N THR A 402 -0.32 31.37 -12.52
CA THR A 402 0.03 31.63 -11.12
C THR A 402 -0.21 30.41 -10.26
N VAL A 403 0.43 30.37 -9.09
CA VAL A 403 0.18 29.33 -8.08
C VAL A 403 -1.29 29.23 -7.71
N GLU A 404 -1.99 30.37 -7.57
CA GLU A 404 -3.43 30.38 -7.26
C GLU A 404 -4.27 29.73 -8.35
N GLN A 405 -4.02 30.08 -9.62
CA GLN A 405 -4.71 29.49 -10.76
C GLN A 405 -4.45 27.98 -10.88
N PHE A 406 -3.23 27.56 -10.62
CA PHE A 406 -2.83 26.14 -10.68
C PHE A 406 -3.52 25.33 -9.58
N VAL A 407 -3.48 25.80 -8.34
CA VAL A 407 -4.15 25.15 -7.21
C VAL A 407 -5.66 25.05 -7.43
N GLU A 408 -6.29 26.14 -7.95
CA GLU A 408 -7.71 26.13 -8.30
C GLU A 408 -8.03 25.10 -9.40
N ALA A 409 -7.16 24.99 -10.42
CA ALA A 409 -7.35 24.05 -11.51
C ALA A 409 -7.28 22.60 -11.02
N ILE A 410 -6.29 22.23 -10.17
CA ILE A 410 -6.15 20.87 -9.62
C ILE A 410 -7.37 20.49 -8.79
N THR A 411 -7.75 21.32 -7.81
CA THR A 411 -8.85 21.02 -6.89
C THR A 411 -10.21 20.99 -7.60
N THR A 412 -10.37 21.78 -8.66
CA THR A 412 -11.56 21.75 -9.52
C THR A 412 -11.60 20.48 -10.37
N ALA A 413 -10.44 20.03 -10.87
CA ALA A 413 -10.33 18.82 -11.68
C ALA A 413 -10.88 17.60 -10.93
N ARG A 414 -10.39 17.35 -9.74
CA ARG A 414 -10.85 16.22 -8.89
C ARG A 414 -12.35 16.29 -8.63
N SER A 415 -12.84 17.45 -8.19
CA SER A 415 -14.25 17.62 -7.86
C SER A 415 -15.14 17.25 -9.06
N ARG A 416 -14.79 17.71 -10.26
CA ARG A 416 -15.55 17.43 -11.47
C ARG A 416 -15.48 15.97 -11.91
N VAL A 417 -14.32 15.33 -11.78
CA VAL A 417 -14.15 13.89 -12.07
C VAL A 417 -15.01 13.06 -11.13
N LEU A 418 -14.93 13.31 -9.82
CA LEU A 418 -15.69 12.55 -8.82
C LEU A 418 -17.22 12.77 -8.91
N HIS A 419 -17.66 13.94 -9.30
CA HIS A 419 -19.09 14.24 -9.51
C HIS A 419 -19.59 13.87 -10.91
N GLY A 420 -18.75 13.29 -11.78
CA GLY A 420 -19.10 12.88 -13.12
C GLY A 420 -19.48 14.05 -14.06
N THR A 421 -19.07 15.27 -13.72
CA THR A 421 -19.32 16.46 -14.56
C THR A 421 -18.26 16.64 -15.65
N TRP A 422 -17.16 15.90 -15.59
CA TRP A 422 -16.21 15.75 -16.69
C TRP A 422 -16.35 14.37 -17.31
N PRO A 423 -16.46 14.30 -18.64
CA PRO A 423 -16.49 13.02 -19.32
C PRO A 423 -15.17 12.28 -19.09
N THR A 424 -15.25 11.08 -18.56
CA THR A 424 -14.09 10.21 -18.34
C THR A 424 -13.41 9.77 -19.64
N LEU A 425 -14.02 10.06 -20.80
CA LEU A 425 -13.48 9.78 -22.13
C LEU A 425 -12.58 10.90 -22.67
N GLN A 426 -12.48 12.04 -22.00
CA GLN A 426 -11.55 13.10 -22.39
C GLN A 426 -10.19 12.83 -21.74
N TYR A 427 -9.16 12.75 -22.57
CA TYR A 427 -7.79 12.53 -22.13
C TYR A 427 -7.13 13.82 -21.63
N ASP A 428 -7.62 14.97 -22.09
CA ASP A 428 -7.08 16.27 -21.69
C ASP A 428 -7.93 16.87 -20.58
N LEU A 429 -7.26 17.49 -19.61
CA LEU A 429 -7.92 18.34 -18.64
C LEU A 429 -8.57 19.51 -19.41
N PRO A 430 -9.86 19.82 -19.19
CA PRO A 430 -10.50 20.90 -19.91
C PRO A 430 -9.75 22.20 -19.67
N ALA A 431 -9.51 22.91 -20.74
CA ALA A 431 -8.98 24.26 -20.70
C ALA A 431 -9.79 25.10 -19.70
N ASN A 432 -9.10 25.74 -18.78
CA ASN A 432 -9.74 26.75 -17.96
C ASN A 432 -10.26 27.86 -18.88
N LYS A 433 -11.31 28.59 -18.50
CA LYS A 433 -11.90 29.68 -19.29
C LYS A 433 -10.87 30.74 -19.75
N SER A 434 -9.66 30.72 -19.18
CA SER A 434 -8.55 31.61 -19.47
C SER A 434 -7.51 31.07 -20.47
N SER A 435 -7.80 30.07 -21.30
CA SER A 435 -6.87 29.48 -22.27
C SER A 435 -5.61 28.79 -21.68
N GLN A 436 -5.53 28.64 -20.38
CA GLN A 436 -4.38 28.00 -19.73
C GLN A 436 -4.77 26.58 -19.31
N THR A 437 -4.11 25.59 -19.88
CA THR A 437 -4.32 24.18 -19.60
C THR A 437 -3.36 23.73 -18.53
N VAL A 438 -3.86 23.08 -17.49
CA VAL A 438 -3.08 22.25 -16.55
C VAL A 438 -3.13 20.83 -17.07
N SER A 439 -2.01 20.25 -17.38
CA SER A 439 -1.91 18.88 -17.89
C SER A 439 -1.76 17.86 -16.75
N TYR A 440 -2.00 16.57 -17.06
CA TYR A 440 -1.65 15.47 -16.17
C TYR A 440 -0.18 15.55 -15.73
N GLY A 441 0.73 15.82 -16.66
CA GLY A 441 2.16 15.90 -16.38
C GLY A 441 2.53 17.00 -15.37
N ASP A 442 1.82 18.15 -15.39
CA ASP A 442 2.06 19.22 -14.41
C ASP A 442 1.65 18.78 -12.99
N VAL A 443 0.52 18.10 -12.85
CA VAL A 443 0.03 17.61 -11.56
C VAL A 443 0.89 16.45 -11.07
N GLU A 444 1.31 15.57 -11.96
CA GLU A 444 2.24 14.47 -11.64
C GLU A 444 3.57 15.03 -11.14
N LEU A 445 4.17 15.96 -11.87
CA LEU A 445 5.44 16.58 -11.48
C LEU A 445 5.36 17.27 -10.11
N LEU A 446 4.28 17.99 -9.85
CA LEU A 446 4.05 18.61 -8.53
C LEU A 446 3.97 17.53 -7.44
N THR A 447 3.10 16.53 -7.62
CA THR A 447 2.88 15.47 -6.62
C THR A 447 4.18 14.73 -6.32
N ARG A 448 4.91 14.34 -7.37
CA ARG A 448 6.21 13.69 -7.28
C ARG A 448 7.23 14.54 -6.51
N THR A 449 7.34 15.80 -6.85
CA THR A 449 8.29 16.72 -6.20
C THR A 449 7.93 16.91 -4.73
N LEU A 450 6.64 17.08 -4.40
CA LEU A 450 6.19 17.22 -3.01
C LEU A 450 6.50 15.97 -2.19
N LEU A 451 6.26 14.78 -2.71
CA LEU A 451 6.55 13.51 -2.02
C LEU A 451 8.05 13.33 -1.74
N VAL A 452 8.90 13.65 -2.72
CA VAL A 452 10.37 13.57 -2.56
C VAL A 452 10.86 14.61 -1.55
N CYS A 453 10.45 15.88 -1.70
CA CYS A 453 10.85 16.96 -0.78
C CYS A 453 10.37 16.68 0.64
N PHE A 454 9.13 16.21 0.81
CA PHE A 454 8.58 15.88 2.13
C PHE A 454 9.43 14.81 2.82
N SER A 455 9.77 13.71 2.13
CA SER A 455 10.60 12.64 2.70
C SER A 455 11.97 13.15 3.16
N LEU A 456 12.68 13.88 2.29
CA LEU A 456 14.01 14.42 2.60
C LEU A 456 13.98 15.42 3.76
N GLN A 457 12.98 16.31 3.80
CA GLN A 457 12.82 17.27 4.91
C GLN A 457 12.43 16.56 6.20
N LEU A 458 11.65 15.48 6.12
CA LEU A 458 11.27 14.71 7.31
C LEU A 458 12.48 14.03 7.97
N ASP A 459 13.46 13.55 7.19
CA ASP A 459 14.72 13.04 7.75
C ASP A 459 15.47 14.11 8.54
N ALA A 460 15.58 15.31 8.00
CA ALA A 460 16.20 16.43 8.68
C ALA A 460 15.43 16.86 9.94
N TYR A 461 14.10 16.84 9.88
CA TYR A 461 13.23 17.13 11.02
C TYR A 461 13.41 16.14 12.17
N ILE A 462 13.47 14.85 11.86
CA ILE A 462 13.70 13.78 12.85
C ILE A 462 15.10 13.89 13.46
N ALA A 463 16.11 14.19 12.64
CA ALA A 463 17.51 14.30 13.08
C ALA A 463 17.76 15.39 14.13
N ARG A 464 16.89 16.40 14.23
CA ARG A 464 16.98 17.44 15.26
C ARG A 464 16.72 16.96 16.69
N GLY A 465 16.07 15.80 16.83
CA GLY A 465 15.58 15.31 18.11
C GLY A 465 14.25 15.95 18.54
N ASN A 466 13.45 15.16 19.27
CA ASN A 466 12.13 15.58 19.79
C ASN A 466 11.16 16.13 18.74
N PRO A 467 10.97 15.48 17.58
CA PRO A 467 10.03 15.94 16.57
C PRO A 467 8.58 15.80 17.08
N VAL A 468 7.75 16.79 16.76
CA VAL A 468 6.30 16.73 17.01
C VAL A 468 5.62 16.07 15.83
N ASP A 469 4.85 15.00 16.08
CA ASP A 469 4.16 14.23 15.04
C ASP A 469 2.88 14.95 14.56
N ALA A 470 3.06 16.09 13.91
CA ALA A 470 1.98 16.90 13.35
C ALA A 470 2.44 17.68 12.13
N THR A 471 1.62 17.71 11.08
CA THR A 471 1.91 18.43 9.82
C THR A 471 2.18 19.91 10.05
N ASP A 472 1.41 20.58 10.94
CA ASP A 472 1.60 21.99 11.24
C ASP A 472 2.96 22.29 11.90
N ALA A 473 3.39 21.44 12.82
CA ALA A 473 4.68 21.56 13.47
C ALA A 473 5.85 21.33 12.49
N PHE A 474 5.72 20.34 11.64
CA PHE A 474 6.67 20.05 10.59
C PHE A 474 6.80 21.20 9.58
N PHE A 475 5.68 21.75 9.11
CA PHE A 475 5.68 22.89 8.19
C PHE A 475 6.26 24.15 8.82
N ALA A 476 5.90 24.47 10.07
CA ALA A 476 6.45 25.59 10.80
C ALA A 476 7.99 25.48 10.93
N TRP A 477 8.48 24.27 11.17
CA TRP A 477 9.92 24.01 11.23
C TRP A 477 10.60 24.24 9.88
N ILE A 478 10.09 23.71 8.76
CA ILE A 478 10.70 23.93 7.43
C ILE A 478 10.78 25.43 7.13
N LYS A 479 9.72 26.17 7.43
CA LYS A 479 9.67 27.62 7.22
C LYS A 479 10.71 28.36 8.03
N ALA A 480 10.93 27.99 9.29
CA ALA A 480 11.95 28.55 10.16
C ALA A 480 13.38 28.29 9.65
N GLU A 481 13.67 27.04 9.24
CA GLU A 481 14.98 26.66 8.68
C GLU A 481 15.30 27.43 7.41
N ARG A 482 14.33 27.58 6.53
CA ARG A 482 14.50 28.31 5.30
C ARG A 482 14.77 29.81 5.55
N SER A 483 14.07 30.41 6.51
CA SER A 483 14.29 31.79 6.90
C SER A 483 15.69 31.97 7.48
N ALA A 484 16.19 31.04 8.28
CA ALA A 484 17.54 31.06 8.83
C ALA A 484 18.62 30.93 7.75
N GLN A 485 18.42 30.06 6.76
CA GLN A 485 19.32 29.87 5.62
C GLN A 485 19.41 31.15 4.76
N SER A 486 18.27 31.80 4.49
CA SER A 486 18.22 33.05 3.74
C SER A 486 18.94 34.20 4.46
N ALA A 487 18.80 34.26 5.78
CA ALA A 487 19.51 35.26 6.60
C ALA A 487 21.03 35.02 6.59
N SER A 488 21.47 33.75 6.67
CA SER A 488 22.91 33.41 6.59
C SER A 488 23.51 33.71 5.22
N ALA A 489 22.77 33.47 4.14
CA ALA A 489 23.25 33.78 2.79
C ALA A 489 23.42 35.30 2.55
N ALA A 490 22.57 36.12 3.16
CA ALA A 490 22.64 37.59 3.07
C ALA A 490 23.80 38.18 3.85
N THR A 491 24.41 37.45 4.79
CA THR A 491 25.51 37.91 5.65
C THR A 491 26.92 37.56 5.12
N VAL A 492 27.03 36.82 4.01
CA VAL A 492 28.34 36.57 3.37
C VAL A 492 28.75 37.84 2.63
N PRO A 493 29.79 38.57 3.09
CA PRO A 493 30.25 39.77 2.38
C PRO A 493 30.76 39.34 1.00
N THR A 494 30.24 39.95 -0.04
CA THR A 494 30.84 39.90 -1.37
C THR A 494 32.26 40.47 -1.23
N ALA A 495 33.23 39.55 -1.19
CA ALA A 495 34.64 39.94 -1.28
C ALA A 495 34.85 40.57 -2.66
N SER A 496 34.93 41.88 -2.68
CA SER A 496 35.30 42.72 -3.83
C SER A 496 36.78 42.55 -4.17
#